data_6ca10f0d5a972d0eb29646e49464c395
#
_entry.id   6ca10f0d5a972d0eb29646e49464c395
#
_cell.length_a   1.000
_cell.length_b   1.000
_cell.length_c   1.000
_cell.angle_alpha   90.00
_cell.angle_beta   90.00
_cell.angle_gamma   90.00
#
_symmetry.space_group_name_H-M   'P 1'
#
loop_
_entity.id
_entity.type
_entity.pdbx_description
1 polymer ?
#
loop_
_entity_poly.entity_id
_entity_poly.type
_entity_poly.pdbx_seq_one_letter_code
_entity_poly.pdbx_strand_id
1 'polypeptide(L)'
;MYVRGAEALNRYEDQLSDTTEVGACTGNDLVGRTYRPLFDFFDDRTDAFRVLGADFVDASDGTGAVHMAPGFGEDDQEVCEAAGIPIGHVVPVDDRGRFTDEVGRWAGLNVFDANPEIIRDLKEAGKVIRHDTYEHNYPHCWRTDTPIIYKAISSWFVKVTDLRERLLATNQQINWVPNHVRDGRFGMWLDGVRDWSISRNRFWGSPIPVWRSDDPEYPRVDVYGSRDEIQRDFGIRPDDLHRPFIDELTRPNPDDPTGRSTMRRVPEVLDCWFESGSMPFAQVHYPFENREWFEEHFPADFIVEYSNQTRGWFYTVHVLAGALFDLPSFENVICHGILLAEDGTKLSKKLRNY
;
A
#
# COMPACT_ATOMS: atom_id res chain seq x y z
N MET A 1 -26.19 11.06 26.18
CA MET A 1 -25.32 10.16 26.96
C MET A 1 -23.98 10.05 26.24
N TYR A 2 -22.89 10.26 26.94
CA TYR A 2 -21.54 10.14 26.40
C TYR A 2 -20.90 8.87 26.95
N VAL A 3 -20.10 8.18 26.11
CA VAL A 3 -19.32 7.00 26.51
C VAL A 3 -17.84 7.35 26.25
N ARG A 4 -17.00 7.09 27.23
CA ARG A 4 -15.55 7.41 27.15
C ARG A 4 -14.74 6.51 28.09
N GLY A 5 -13.43 6.45 27.88
CA GLY A 5 -12.52 5.80 28.80
C GLY A 5 -12.52 6.47 30.18
N ALA A 6 -12.45 5.69 31.24
CA ALA A 6 -12.42 6.22 32.61
C ALA A 6 -11.22 7.15 32.84
N GLU A 7 -10.06 6.83 32.28
CA GLU A 7 -8.84 7.64 32.38
C GLU A 7 -8.92 8.97 31.61
N ALA A 8 -9.83 9.07 30.64
CA ALA A 8 -10.07 10.30 29.88
C ALA A 8 -10.99 11.31 30.61
N LEU A 9 -11.54 10.95 31.79
CA LEU A 9 -12.48 11.80 32.53
C LEU A 9 -11.94 13.20 32.79
N ASN A 10 -10.75 13.31 33.35
CA ASN A 10 -10.14 14.59 33.74
C ASN A 10 -9.85 15.54 32.55
N ARG A 11 -9.69 14.98 31.35
CA ARG A 11 -9.38 15.77 30.13
C ARG A 11 -10.58 16.55 29.59
N TYR A 12 -11.79 16.12 29.93
CA TYR A 12 -13.04 16.71 29.46
C TYR A 12 -13.92 17.25 30.60
N GLU A 13 -13.34 17.44 31.79
CA GLU A 13 -14.06 17.89 32.98
C GLU A 13 -14.80 19.22 32.73
N ASP A 14 -14.13 20.19 32.12
CA ASP A 14 -14.73 21.51 31.85
C ASP A 14 -15.92 21.42 30.89
N GLN A 15 -15.82 20.56 29.82
CA GLN A 15 -16.86 20.41 28.80
C GLN A 15 -18.04 19.57 29.29
N LEU A 16 -17.86 18.80 30.36
CA LEU A 16 -18.82 17.84 30.88
C LEU A 16 -19.22 18.10 32.33
N SER A 17 -18.91 19.30 32.86
CA SER A 17 -19.20 19.73 34.24
C SER A 17 -20.68 19.55 34.61
N ASP A 18 -21.59 19.76 33.65
CA ASP A 18 -23.03 19.63 33.86
C ASP A 18 -23.58 18.20 33.67
N THR A 19 -22.67 17.20 33.57
CA THR A 19 -23.04 15.79 33.36
C THR A 19 -22.94 14.99 34.64
N THR A 20 -23.71 13.92 34.76
CA THR A 20 -23.65 12.98 35.87
C THR A 20 -23.23 11.62 35.35
N GLU A 21 -22.33 10.94 36.07
CA GLU A 21 -22.01 9.54 35.77
C GLU A 21 -23.23 8.64 36.06
N VAL A 22 -23.64 7.87 35.05
CA VAL A 22 -24.80 6.99 35.13
C VAL A 22 -24.44 5.51 35.23
N GLY A 23 -23.18 5.16 35.05
CA GLY A 23 -22.65 3.81 35.14
C GLY A 23 -21.31 3.62 34.48
N ALA A 24 -20.68 2.49 34.70
CA ALA A 24 -19.44 2.05 34.09
C ALA A 24 -19.63 0.69 33.39
N CYS A 25 -18.86 0.47 32.34
CA CYS A 25 -18.81 -0.81 31.61
C CYS A 25 -17.38 -1.01 31.07
N THR A 26 -17.04 -2.21 30.69
CA THR A 26 -15.79 -2.49 29.98
C THR A 26 -15.95 -2.22 28.48
N GLY A 27 -14.84 -2.05 27.76
CA GLY A 27 -14.87 -1.97 26.30
C GLY A 27 -15.54 -3.19 25.65
N ASN A 28 -15.31 -4.37 26.21
CA ASN A 28 -15.93 -5.62 25.73
C ASN A 28 -17.46 -5.62 25.85
N ASP A 29 -18.04 -4.93 26.81
CA ASP A 29 -19.50 -4.81 26.95
C ASP A 29 -20.12 -3.94 25.84
N LEU A 30 -19.30 -3.19 25.14
CA LEU A 30 -19.70 -2.32 24.03
C LEU A 30 -19.55 -3.01 22.65
N VAL A 31 -18.69 -4.04 22.53
CA VAL A 31 -18.44 -4.73 21.26
C VAL A 31 -19.75 -5.28 20.68
N GLY A 32 -19.95 -5.06 19.39
CA GLY A 32 -21.14 -5.44 18.64
C GLY A 32 -22.32 -4.47 18.76
N ARG A 33 -22.27 -3.46 19.63
CA ARG A 33 -23.32 -2.42 19.68
C ARG A 33 -23.26 -1.56 18.42
N THR A 34 -24.41 -1.27 17.87
CA THR A 34 -24.56 -0.39 16.71
C THR A 34 -24.76 1.06 17.14
N TYR A 35 -24.35 1.99 16.28
CA TYR A 35 -24.53 3.42 16.48
C TYR A 35 -24.97 4.11 15.19
N ARG A 36 -25.61 5.27 15.32
CA ARG A 36 -25.93 6.11 14.17
C ARG A 36 -24.66 6.86 13.75
N PRO A 37 -24.27 6.84 12.45
CA PRO A 37 -23.12 7.61 11.97
C PRO A 37 -23.29 9.12 12.17
N LEU A 38 -22.17 9.86 12.14
CA LEU A 38 -22.19 11.32 12.25
C LEU A 38 -22.91 11.98 11.06
N PHE A 39 -22.78 11.39 9.89
CA PHE A 39 -23.37 11.78 8.62
C PHE A 39 -24.16 10.61 8.03
N ASP A 40 -25.13 10.90 7.20
CA ASP A 40 -26.07 9.95 6.59
C ASP A 40 -25.69 9.50 5.18
N PHE A 41 -24.46 9.81 4.73
CA PHE A 41 -24.01 9.49 3.37
C PHE A 41 -23.96 7.99 3.05
N PHE A 42 -23.78 7.14 4.06
CA PHE A 42 -23.65 5.69 3.92
C PHE A 42 -24.52 4.96 4.95
N ASP A 43 -25.65 5.52 5.32
CA ASP A 43 -26.53 4.99 6.36
C ASP A 43 -27.30 3.71 5.92
N ASP A 44 -27.29 3.40 4.62
CA ASP A 44 -27.77 2.16 4.04
C ASP A 44 -26.84 0.95 4.32
N ARG A 45 -25.59 1.18 4.78
CA ARG A 45 -24.67 0.14 5.15
C ARG A 45 -25.08 -0.54 6.47
N THR A 46 -25.59 -1.77 6.37
CA THR A 46 -26.03 -2.56 7.52
C THR A 46 -24.89 -3.37 8.17
N ASP A 47 -23.77 -3.53 7.50
CA ASP A 47 -22.58 -4.24 7.92
C ASP A 47 -21.59 -3.37 8.73
N ALA A 48 -21.72 -2.05 8.67
CA ALA A 48 -20.86 -1.07 9.32
C ALA A 48 -21.50 -0.48 10.60
N PHE A 49 -20.97 0.64 11.10
CA PHE A 49 -21.50 1.45 12.23
C PHE A 49 -21.74 0.65 13.50
N ARG A 50 -20.81 -0.21 13.87
CA ARG A 50 -20.80 -0.99 15.11
C ARG A 50 -19.46 -0.89 15.82
N VAL A 51 -19.46 -1.09 17.13
CA VAL A 51 -18.26 -1.09 17.95
C VAL A 51 -17.50 -2.39 17.75
N LEU A 52 -16.20 -2.28 17.46
CA LEU A 52 -15.26 -3.38 17.32
C LEU A 52 -14.25 -3.35 18.46
N GLY A 53 -13.71 -4.51 18.83
CA GLY A 53 -12.57 -4.61 19.74
C GLY A 53 -11.26 -4.57 18.95
N ALA A 54 -10.27 -3.80 19.43
CA ALA A 54 -8.94 -3.73 18.84
C ALA A 54 -7.88 -3.52 19.93
N ASP A 55 -6.76 -4.24 19.83
CA ASP A 55 -5.70 -4.25 20.85
C ASP A 55 -4.86 -2.96 20.88
N PHE A 56 -4.87 -2.18 19.81
CA PHE A 56 -4.16 -0.91 19.72
C PHE A 56 -4.88 0.27 20.39
N VAL A 57 -6.11 0.09 20.86
CA VAL A 57 -6.87 1.16 21.51
C VAL A 57 -6.39 1.36 22.93
N ASP A 58 -5.80 2.53 23.22
CA ASP A 58 -5.32 2.91 24.54
C ASP A 58 -6.36 3.78 25.26
N ALA A 59 -6.76 3.34 26.47
CA ALA A 59 -7.67 4.09 27.34
C ALA A 59 -7.01 5.34 27.92
N SER A 60 -5.69 5.40 27.97
CA SER A 60 -4.91 6.53 28.49
C SER A 60 -4.80 7.70 27.51
N ASP A 61 -5.13 7.51 26.22
CA ASP A 61 -5.11 8.56 25.21
C ASP A 61 -6.52 8.86 24.65
N GLY A 62 -6.70 10.08 24.13
CA GLY A 62 -7.95 10.53 23.51
C GLY A 62 -9.18 10.33 24.39
N THR A 63 -10.20 9.68 23.85
CA THR A 63 -11.47 9.39 24.54
C THR A 63 -11.57 7.92 25.01
N GLY A 64 -10.57 7.08 24.70
CA GLY A 64 -10.62 5.63 24.89
C GLY A 64 -11.50 4.91 23.86
N ALA A 65 -11.93 5.62 22.81
CA ALA A 65 -12.60 5.08 21.63
C ALA A 65 -12.04 5.74 20.39
N VAL A 66 -11.71 4.95 19.36
CA VAL A 66 -11.11 5.39 18.10
C VAL A 66 -12.12 5.27 16.98
N HIS A 67 -12.27 6.32 16.16
CA HIS A 67 -13.03 6.23 14.92
C HIS A 67 -12.21 5.47 13.89
N MET A 68 -12.83 4.49 13.24
CA MET A 68 -12.18 3.63 12.26
C MET A 68 -12.67 3.94 10.85
N ALA A 69 -11.72 4.08 9.93
CA ALA A 69 -11.95 4.35 8.52
C ALA A 69 -11.13 3.38 7.65
N PRO A 70 -11.64 2.19 7.32
CA PRO A 70 -10.87 1.10 6.69
C PRO A 70 -10.26 1.47 5.33
N GLY A 71 -10.79 2.49 4.66
CA GLY A 71 -10.20 3.02 3.41
C GLY A 71 -9.02 3.97 3.62
N PHE A 72 -8.67 4.32 4.89
CA PHE A 72 -7.70 5.38 5.20
C PHE A 72 -6.69 5.02 6.30
N GLY A 73 -6.71 3.80 6.82
CA GLY A 73 -5.76 3.28 7.79
C GLY A 73 -5.56 1.78 7.64
N GLU A 74 -4.30 1.30 7.77
CA GLU A 74 -3.96 -0.13 7.66
C GLU A 74 -4.57 -0.92 8.83
N ASP A 75 -4.37 -0.44 10.06
CA ASP A 75 -4.91 -1.09 11.27
C ASP A 75 -6.45 -1.07 11.26
N ASP A 76 -7.05 0.03 10.79
CA ASP A 76 -8.51 0.15 10.61
C ASP A 76 -9.04 -0.88 9.62
N GLN A 77 -8.31 -1.07 8.51
CA GLN A 77 -8.65 -2.05 7.49
C GLN A 77 -8.62 -3.47 8.06
N GLU A 78 -7.52 -3.86 8.72
CA GLU A 78 -7.35 -5.20 9.27
C GLU A 78 -8.48 -5.57 10.25
N VAL A 79 -8.79 -4.67 11.18
CA VAL A 79 -9.86 -4.91 12.17
C VAL A 79 -11.24 -4.95 11.51
N CYS A 80 -11.51 -4.08 10.56
CA CYS A 80 -12.79 -4.08 9.85
C CYS A 80 -12.97 -5.32 8.98
N GLU A 81 -11.95 -5.76 8.25
CA GLU A 81 -12.00 -6.98 7.43
C GLU A 81 -12.16 -8.24 8.29
N ALA A 82 -11.44 -8.35 9.40
CA ALA A 82 -11.59 -9.45 10.37
C ALA A 82 -13.01 -9.51 10.95
N ALA A 83 -13.68 -8.36 11.09
CA ALA A 83 -15.06 -8.26 11.51
C ALA A 83 -16.10 -8.46 10.39
N GLY A 84 -15.66 -8.73 9.15
CA GLY A 84 -16.54 -8.90 8.00
C GLY A 84 -17.09 -7.57 7.44
N ILE A 85 -16.39 -6.47 7.68
CA ILE A 85 -16.68 -5.14 7.10
C ILE A 85 -15.62 -4.87 6.03
N PRO A 86 -15.83 -5.25 4.77
CA PRO A 86 -14.84 -5.02 3.73
C PRO A 86 -14.70 -3.53 3.45
N ILE A 87 -13.53 -3.07 3.01
CA ILE A 87 -13.31 -1.70 2.52
C ILE A 87 -14.38 -1.34 1.50
N GLY A 88 -14.69 -2.30 0.64
CA GLY A 88 -15.77 -2.22 -0.33
C GLY A 88 -15.71 -0.96 -1.15
N HIS A 89 -16.86 -0.32 -1.29
CA HIS A 89 -17.03 0.85 -2.16
C HIS A 89 -16.97 2.20 -1.41
N VAL A 90 -16.60 2.19 -0.12
CA VAL A 90 -16.62 3.42 0.70
C VAL A 90 -15.22 4.01 0.83
N VAL A 91 -14.71 4.53 -0.28
CA VAL A 91 -13.52 5.39 -0.32
C VAL A 91 -13.92 6.69 -1.03
N PRO A 92 -14.65 7.59 -0.33
CA PRO A 92 -15.26 8.77 -0.95
C PRO A 92 -14.25 9.88 -1.23
N VAL A 93 -13.06 9.54 -1.68
CA VAL A 93 -11.99 10.49 -2.04
C VAL A 93 -11.35 10.03 -3.35
N ASP A 94 -11.30 10.94 -4.33
CA ASP A 94 -10.70 10.69 -5.63
C ASP A 94 -9.15 10.69 -5.60
N ASP A 95 -8.51 10.48 -6.74
CA ASP A 95 -7.04 10.44 -6.85
C ASP A 95 -6.37 11.83 -6.73
N ARG A 96 -7.16 12.90 -6.64
CA ARG A 96 -6.70 14.27 -6.40
C ARG A 96 -6.88 14.70 -4.94
N GLY A 97 -7.31 13.77 -4.07
CA GLY A 97 -7.61 14.06 -2.67
C GLY A 97 -8.89 14.90 -2.48
N ARG A 98 -9.86 14.80 -3.39
CA ARG A 98 -11.14 15.50 -3.31
C ARG A 98 -12.24 14.53 -2.99
N PHE A 99 -13.23 15.01 -2.25
CA PHE A 99 -14.42 14.23 -1.99
C PHE A 99 -15.20 13.94 -3.27
N THR A 100 -15.68 12.70 -3.39
CA THR A 100 -16.57 12.25 -4.48
C THR A 100 -18.01 12.74 -4.26
N ASP A 101 -18.87 12.56 -5.26
CA ASP A 101 -20.29 12.99 -5.23
C ASP A 101 -21.09 12.31 -4.11
N GLU A 102 -20.63 11.17 -3.60
CA GLU A 102 -21.24 10.42 -2.50
C GLU A 102 -21.27 11.21 -1.18
N VAL A 103 -20.41 12.20 -0.99
CA VAL A 103 -20.32 13.02 0.23
C VAL A 103 -21.15 14.33 0.10
N GLY A 104 -22.00 14.41 -0.91
CA GLY A 104 -22.98 15.45 -1.06
C GLY A 104 -22.38 16.86 -1.13
N ARG A 105 -22.68 17.73 -0.15
CA ARG A 105 -22.29 19.15 -0.16
C ARG A 105 -20.79 19.44 -0.15
N TRP A 106 -19.96 18.48 0.23
CA TRP A 106 -18.50 18.63 0.19
C TRP A 106 -17.87 18.01 -1.05
N ALA A 107 -18.68 17.46 -1.96
CA ALA A 107 -18.21 16.87 -3.22
C ALA A 107 -17.35 17.86 -4.01
N GLY A 108 -16.21 17.38 -4.53
CA GLY A 108 -15.26 18.18 -5.27
C GLY A 108 -14.30 19.04 -4.43
N LEU A 109 -14.55 19.22 -3.12
CA LEU A 109 -13.62 19.92 -2.24
C LEU A 109 -12.42 19.02 -1.90
N ASN A 110 -11.24 19.63 -1.81
CA ASN A 110 -10.07 18.91 -1.24
C ASN A 110 -10.34 18.60 0.23
N VAL A 111 -9.92 17.42 0.69
CA VAL A 111 -10.19 16.95 2.06
C VAL A 111 -9.68 17.92 3.14
N PHE A 112 -8.54 18.58 2.91
CA PHE A 112 -8.01 19.58 3.85
C PHE A 112 -8.83 20.87 3.83
N ASP A 113 -9.29 21.30 2.67
CA ASP A 113 -10.14 22.51 2.52
C ASP A 113 -11.52 22.30 3.10
N ALA A 114 -12.04 21.07 3.08
CA ALA A 114 -13.35 20.73 3.65
C ALA A 114 -13.37 20.68 5.18
N ASN A 115 -12.20 20.45 5.86
CA ASN A 115 -12.14 20.31 7.31
C ASN A 115 -12.81 21.45 8.08
N PRO A 116 -12.58 22.75 7.79
CA PRO A 116 -13.23 23.85 8.51
C PRO A 116 -14.75 23.85 8.37
N GLU A 117 -15.27 23.47 7.20
CA GLU A 117 -16.69 23.40 6.94
C GLU A 117 -17.33 22.23 7.70
N ILE A 118 -16.71 21.05 7.66
CA ILE A 118 -17.17 19.86 8.40
C ILE A 118 -17.23 20.15 9.90
N ILE A 119 -16.18 20.77 10.45
CA ILE A 119 -16.10 21.12 11.87
C ILE A 119 -17.22 22.13 12.24
N ARG A 120 -17.46 23.15 11.40
CA ARG A 120 -18.55 24.11 11.60
C ARG A 120 -19.89 23.40 11.67
N ASP A 121 -20.18 22.56 10.71
CA ASP A 121 -21.46 21.86 10.59
C ASP A 121 -21.70 20.89 11.75
N LEU A 122 -20.66 20.21 12.22
CA LEU A 122 -20.74 19.36 13.40
C LEU A 122 -20.97 20.17 14.69
N LYS A 123 -20.37 21.37 14.80
CA LYS A 123 -20.62 22.30 15.92
C LYS A 123 -22.05 22.80 15.92
N GLU A 124 -22.57 23.22 14.76
CA GLU A 124 -23.97 23.69 14.59
C GLU A 124 -24.98 22.57 14.91
N ALA A 125 -24.62 21.32 14.58
CA ALA A 125 -25.45 20.17 14.91
C ALA A 125 -25.30 19.70 16.39
N GLY A 126 -24.49 20.37 17.22
CA GLY A 126 -24.26 20.00 18.61
C GLY A 126 -23.53 18.65 18.81
N LYS A 127 -22.76 18.21 17.80
CA LYS A 127 -22.05 16.92 17.80
C LYS A 127 -20.57 17.04 18.21
N VAL A 128 -20.06 18.25 18.44
CA VAL A 128 -18.66 18.48 18.88
C VAL A 128 -18.64 18.84 20.36
N ILE A 129 -17.95 18.06 21.14
CA ILE A 129 -17.71 18.34 22.58
C ILE A 129 -16.53 19.28 22.73
N ARG A 130 -15.44 19.01 22.01
CA ARG A 130 -14.20 19.78 22.07
C ARG A 130 -13.52 19.80 20.71
N HIS A 131 -12.91 20.90 20.36
CA HIS A 131 -12.10 21.06 19.16
C HIS A 131 -10.84 21.84 19.51
N ASP A 132 -9.69 21.22 19.30
CA ASP A 132 -8.38 21.81 19.55
C ASP A 132 -7.52 21.71 18.29
N THR A 133 -6.53 22.60 18.22
CA THR A 133 -5.44 22.53 17.24
C THR A 133 -4.15 22.21 18.01
N TYR A 134 -3.37 21.27 17.50
CA TYR A 134 -2.06 20.93 18.06
C TYR A 134 -1.03 20.72 16.95
N GLU A 135 0.22 21.01 17.25
CA GLU A 135 1.34 20.80 16.34
C GLU A 135 1.81 19.35 16.44
N HIS A 136 1.94 18.69 15.32
CA HIS A 136 2.50 17.35 15.21
C HIS A 136 3.21 17.13 13.88
N ASN A 137 4.06 16.10 13.83
CA ASN A 137 4.69 15.69 12.59
C ASN A 137 3.63 15.15 11.62
N TYR A 138 3.63 15.64 10.38
CA TYR A 138 2.71 15.18 9.33
C TYR A 138 3.49 14.77 8.08
N PRO A 139 3.13 13.67 7.40
CA PRO A 139 3.83 13.22 6.21
C PRO A 139 3.56 14.16 5.03
N HIS A 140 4.65 14.59 4.38
CA HIS A 140 4.62 15.42 3.19
C HIS A 140 5.29 14.73 2.01
N CYS A 141 4.83 15.03 0.81
CA CYS A 141 5.46 14.56 -0.41
C CYS A 141 6.89 15.14 -0.50
N TRP A 142 7.89 14.27 -0.57
CA TRP A 142 9.30 14.68 -0.62
C TRP A 142 9.66 15.53 -1.85
N ARG A 143 8.82 15.54 -2.88
CA ARG A 143 9.03 16.27 -4.13
C ARG A 143 8.33 17.61 -4.15
N THR A 144 7.11 17.70 -3.66
CA THR A 144 6.25 18.89 -3.76
C THR A 144 6.04 19.59 -2.42
N ASP A 145 6.49 19.00 -1.31
CA ASP A 145 6.24 19.44 0.07
C ASP A 145 4.74 19.59 0.42
N THR A 146 3.85 19.01 -0.38
CA THR A 146 2.40 19.00 -0.07
C THR A 146 2.07 17.90 0.93
N PRO A 147 1.11 18.12 1.84
CA PRO A 147 0.64 17.07 2.74
C PRO A 147 0.02 15.92 1.94
N ILE A 148 0.23 14.70 2.41
CA ILE A 148 -0.32 13.50 1.78
C ILE A 148 -1.34 12.84 2.69
N ILE A 149 -2.24 12.04 2.12
CA ILE A 149 -3.22 11.25 2.85
C ILE A 149 -2.96 9.75 2.63
N TYR A 150 -3.33 8.94 3.62
CA TYR A 150 -3.48 7.51 3.40
C TYR A 150 -4.81 7.26 2.67
N LYS A 151 -4.79 6.38 1.68
CA LYS A 151 -5.96 5.97 0.92
C LYS A 151 -5.75 4.55 0.40
N ALA A 152 -6.70 3.67 0.63
CA ALA A 152 -6.69 2.34 0.05
C ALA A 152 -6.84 2.43 -1.47
N ILE A 153 -5.96 1.76 -2.19
CA ILE A 153 -5.97 1.65 -3.64
C ILE A 153 -5.81 0.19 -4.05
N SER A 154 -6.41 -0.17 -5.17
CA SER A 154 -6.16 -1.48 -5.78
C SER A 154 -4.68 -1.60 -6.14
N SER A 155 -4.05 -2.70 -5.74
CA SER A 155 -2.64 -2.94 -5.98
C SER A 155 -2.38 -4.40 -6.34
N TRP A 156 -1.32 -4.63 -7.11
CA TRP A 156 -0.82 -5.95 -7.42
C TRP A 156 0.32 -6.28 -6.46
N PHE A 157 0.30 -7.49 -5.89
CA PHE A 157 1.27 -7.92 -4.91
C PHE A 157 1.99 -9.19 -5.35
N VAL A 158 3.27 -9.28 -5.00
CA VAL A 158 3.97 -10.55 -4.88
C VAL A 158 3.80 -11.02 -3.44
N LYS A 159 3.29 -12.25 -3.26
CA LYS A 159 3.07 -12.84 -1.93
C LYS A 159 4.41 -13.33 -1.36
N VAL A 160 5.24 -12.38 -0.94
CA VAL A 160 6.60 -12.64 -0.45
C VAL A 160 6.58 -13.39 0.86
N THR A 161 5.51 -13.26 1.64
CA THR A 161 5.32 -14.01 2.89
C THR A 161 5.38 -15.52 2.69
N ASP A 162 4.89 -16.04 1.56
CA ASP A 162 4.98 -17.47 1.21
C ASP A 162 6.42 -17.90 0.84
N LEU A 163 7.29 -16.96 0.53
CA LEU A 163 8.70 -17.21 0.14
C LEU A 163 9.67 -17.06 1.33
N ARG A 164 9.19 -16.62 2.49
CA ARG A 164 10.02 -16.23 3.64
C ARG A 164 11.10 -17.26 3.99
N GLU A 165 10.75 -18.52 4.18
CA GLU A 165 11.69 -19.58 4.56
C GLU A 165 12.74 -19.82 3.47
N ARG A 166 12.32 -19.77 2.21
CA ARG A 166 13.22 -19.88 1.05
C ARG A 166 14.22 -18.74 0.99
N LEU A 167 13.75 -17.50 1.17
CA LEU A 167 14.61 -16.31 1.16
C LEU A 167 15.62 -16.32 2.32
N LEU A 168 15.21 -16.78 3.50
CA LEU A 168 16.11 -16.96 4.63
C LEU A 168 17.17 -18.04 4.35
N ALA A 169 16.79 -19.17 3.76
CA ALA A 169 17.69 -20.25 3.43
C ALA A 169 18.72 -19.87 2.35
N THR A 170 18.27 -19.18 1.29
CA THR A 170 19.17 -18.72 0.21
C THR A 170 20.08 -17.58 0.66
N ASN A 171 19.65 -16.71 1.60
CA ASN A 171 20.51 -15.71 2.22
C ASN A 171 21.71 -16.33 2.97
N GLN A 172 21.56 -17.52 3.55
CA GLN A 172 22.67 -18.21 4.23
C GLN A 172 23.78 -18.67 3.27
N GLN A 173 23.50 -18.74 1.97
CA GLN A 173 24.47 -19.12 0.94
C GLN A 173 25.32 -17.91 0.49
N ILE A 174 24.94 -16.68 0.84
CA ILE A 174 25.61 -15.44 0.43
C ILE A 174 26.77 -15.10 1.39
N ASN A 175 27.92 -14.78 0.83
CA ASN A 175 29.06 -14.24 1.56
C ASN A 175 28.92 -12.72 1.76
N TRP A 176 28.46 -12.31 2.93
CA TRP A 176 28.28 -10.90 3.30
C TRP A 176 29.54 -10.30 3.92
N VAL A 177 29.96 -9.15 3.41
CA VAL A 177 31.01 -8.32 3.98
C VAL A 177 30.43 -6.94 4.33
N PRO A 178 30.28 -6.59 5.62
CA PRO A 178 30.60 -7.38 6.80
C PRO A 178 29.56 -8.47 7.11
N ASN A 179 30.03 -9.59 7.64
CA ASN A 179 29.21 -10.79 7.86
C ASN A 179 27.96 -10.58 8.74
N HIS A 180 28.01 -9.64 9.71
CA HIS A 180 26.88 -9.39 10.61
C HIS A 180 25.62 -8.86 9.87
N VAL A 181 25.75 -8.36 8.63
CA VAL A 181 24.60 -7.89 7.84
C VAL A 181 23.69 -9.04 7.45
N ARG A 182 24.26 -10.23 7.19
CA ARG A 182 23.52 -11.45 6.77
C ARG A 182 22.39 -11.79 7.73
N ASP A 183 22.72 -11.98 9.00
CA ASP A 183 21.76 -12.43 10.01
C ASP A 183 21.12 -11.24 10.75
N GLY A 184 21.82 -10.10 10.81
CA GLY A 184 21.35 -8.88 11.41
C GLY A 184 20.40 -8.12 10.50
N ARG A 185 20.89 -7.01 9.87
CA ARG A 185 20.03 -6.07 9.15
C ARG A 185 19.24 -6.72 8.01
N PHE A 186 19.84 -7.59 7.21
CA PHE A 186 19.15 -8.23 6.09
C PHE A 186 18.31 -9.42 6.53
N GLY A 187 18.87 -10.31 7.36
CA GLY A 187 18.15 -11.47 7.87
C GLY A 187 16.90 -11.10 8.67
N MET A 188 17.00 -10.11 9.57
CA MET A 188 15.85 -9.61 10.31
C MET A 188 14.78 -8.95 9.41
N TRP A 189 15.20 -8.34 8.30
CA TRP A 189 14.26 -7.81 7.31
C TRP A 189 13.51 -8.92 6.58
N LEU A 190 14.21 -9.99 6.20
CA LEU A 190 13.60 -11.17 5.58
C LEU A 190 12.70 -11.94 6.56
N ASP A 191 13.06 -11.98 7.84
CA ASP A 191 12.23 -12.63 8.87
C ASP A 191 10.88 -11.92 9.08
N GLY A 192 10.90 -10.58 9.06
CA GLY A 192 9.70 -9.74 9.15
C GLY A 192 9.13 -9.32 7.79
N VAL A 193 9.33 -10.12 6.75
CA VAL A 193 8.90 -9.75 5.39
C VAL A 193 7.38 -9.61 5.28
N ARG A 194 6.94 -8.60 4.52
CA ARG A 194 5.55 -8.37 4.12
C ARG A 194 5.40 -8.59 2.62
N ASP A 195 4.17 -8.76 2.18
CA ASP A 195 3.86 -8.85 0.76
C ASP A 195 4.24 -7.55 0.03
N TRP A 196 4.82 -7.69 -1.13
CA TRP A 196 5.38 -6.58 -1.89
C TRP A 196 4.40 -6.05 -2.92
N SER A 197 3.90 -4.83 -2.74
CA SER A 197 3.12 -4.13 -3.76
C SER A 197 4.04 -3.73 -4.92
N ILE A 198 3.83 -4.36 -6.07
CA ILE A 198 4.63 -4.17 -7.28
C ILE A 198 3.99 -3.20 -8.29
N SER A 199 2.78 -2.72 -8.04
CA SER A 199 2.08 -1.78 -8.92
C SER A 199 2.23 -0.33 -8.46
N ARG A 200 2.26 0.59 -9.45
CA ARG A 200 2.30 2.04 -9.21
C ARG A 200 1.32 2.75 -10.13
N ASN A 201 0.60 3.74 -9.56
CA ASN A 201 -0.31 4.62 -10.28
C ASN A 201 0.50 5.75 -10.93
N ARG A 202 1.13 5.44 -12.06
CA ARG A 202 1.95 6.38 -12.85
C ARG A 202 1.67 6.19 -14.32
N PHE A 203 1.85 7.26 -15.08
CA PHE A 203 1.74 7.14 -16.53
C PHE A 203 2.94 6.40 -17.13
N TRP A 204 4.17 6.78 -16.74
CA TRP A 204 5.40 6.21 -17.28
C TRP A 204 6.02 5.15 -16.37
N GLY A 205 6.38 4.03 -16.96
CA GLY A 205 7.01 2.86 -16.36
C GLY A 205 6.71 1.62 -17.20
N SER A 206 7.21 0.46 -16.80
CA SER A 206 6.89 -0.82 -17.45
C SER A 206 5.43 -1.20 -17.17
N PRO A 207 4.54 -1.21 -18.18
CA PRO A 207 3.14 -1.57 -17.97
C PRO A 207 2.99 -3.00 -17.47
N ILE A 208 2.12 -3.20 -16.50
CA ILE A 208 1.79 -4.55 -16.01
C ILE A 208 1.06 -5.29 -17.14
N PRO A 209 1.56 -6.48 -17.59
CA PRO A 209 1.01 -7.19 -18.75
C PRO A 209 -0.23 -8.03 -18.39
N VAL A 210 -1.21 -7.39 -17.76
CA VAL A 210 -2.44 -8.02 -17.28
C VAL A 210 -3.65 -7.33 -17.90
N TRP A 211 -4.54 -8.11 -18.48
CA TRP A 211 -5.84 -7.65 -18.97
C TRP A 211 -6.96 -8.22 -18.11
N ARG A 212 -7.90 -7.37 -17.74
CA ARG A 212 -9.05 -7.72 -16.92
C ARG A 212 -10.35 -7.35 -17.63
N SER A 213 -11.38 -8.16 -17.43
CA SER A 213 -12.74 -7.84 -17.86
C SER A 213 -13.23 -6.55 -17.21
N ASP A 214 -13.88 -5.68 -17.97
CA ASP A 214 -14.52 -4.46 -17.46
C ASP A 214 -15.95 -4.71 -16.92
N ASP A 215 -16.44 -5.96 -16.99
CA ASP A 215 -17.74 -6.37 -16.46
C ASP A 215 -17.56 -7.35 -15.28
N PRO A 216 -17.98 -6.99 -14.06
CA PRO A 216 -17.89 -7.87 -12.90
C PRO A 216 -18.80 -9.10 -12.96
N GLU A 217 -19.82 -9.14 -13.82
CA GLU A 217 -20.66 -10.33 -14.05
C GLU A 217 -19.88 -11.42 -14.81
N TYR A 218 -18.88 -11.03 -15.58
CA TYR A 218 -18.02 -11.95 -16.34
C TYR A 218 -16.55 -11.71 -15.98
N PRO A 219 -16.13 -12.03 -14.74
CA PRO A 219 -14.78 -11.75 -14.28
C PRO A 219 -13.77 -12.62 -15.00
N ARG A 220 -12.77 -11.99 -15.57
CA ARG A 220 -11.63 -12.66 -16.21
C ARG A 220 -10.37 -11.84 -16.05
N VAL A 221 -9.25 -12.53 -15.83
CA VAL A 221 -7.91 -11.95 -15.77
C VAL A 221 -6.98 -12.78 -16.63
N ASP A 222 -6.34 -12.16 -17.60
CA ASP A 222 -5.33 -12.77 -18.46
C ASP A 222 -3.98 -12.09 -18.26
N VAL A 223 -2.92 -12.90 -18.11
CA VAL A 223 -1.54 -12.44 -17.93
C VAL A 223 -0.74 -12.87 -19.16
N TYR A 224 -0.02 -11.92 -19.75
CA TYR A 224 0.77 -12.18 -20.96
C TYR A 224 2.26 -12.14 -20.67
N GLY A 225 2.94 -13.27 -20.88
CA GLY A 225 4.38 -13.43 -20.69
C GLY A 225 5.21 -13.09 -21.93
N SER A 226 4.58 -12.93 -23.11
CA SER A 226 5.30 -12.65 -24.35
C SER A 226 4.47 -11.88 -25.37
N ARG A 227 5.16 -11.23 -26.32
CA ARG A 227 4.53 -10.58 -27.49
C ARG A 227 3.80 -11.59 -28.40
N ASP A 228 4.24 -12.85 -28.43
CA ASP A 228 3.60 -13.89 -29.22
C ASP A 228 2.26 -14.31 -28.63
N GLU A 229 2.13 -14.34 -27.31
CA GLU A 229 0.86 -14.56 -26.64
C GLU A 229 -0.13 -13.42 -26.91
N ILE A 230 0.35 -12.17 -26.83
CA ILE A 230 -0.48 -11.00 -27.20
C ILE A 230 -0.92 -11.11 -28.65
N GLN A 231 -0.01 -11.42 -29.57
CA GLN A 231 -0.36 -11.58 -30.99
C GLN A 231 -1.40 -12.66 -31.23
N ARG A 232 -1.29 -13.79 -30.55
CA ARG A 232 -2.25 -14.90 -30.66
C ARG A 232 -3.67 -14.47 -30.27
N ASP A 233 -3.81 -13.70 -29.18
CA ASP A 233 -5.11 -13.40 -28.59
C ASP A 233 -5.71 -12.08 -29.12
N PHE A 234 -4.88 -11.13 -29.53
CA PHE A 234 -5.31 -9.82 -30.05
C PHE A 234 -5.19 -9.70 -31.58
N GLY A 235 -4.51 -10.64 -32.23
CA GLY A 235 -4.26 -10.60 -33.67
C GLY A 235 -3.22 -9.55 -34.10
N ILE A 236 -2.62 -8.83 -33.16
CA ILE A 236 -1.66 -7.77 -33.39
C ILE A 236 -0.42 -8.03 -32.51
N ARG A 237 0.77 -7.98 -33.13
CA ARG A 237 2.05 -7.97 -32.40
C ARG A 237 2.42 -6.53 -32.13
N PRO A 238 2.40 -6.03 -30.89
CA PRO A 238 2.72 -4.64 -30.60
C PRO A 238 4.20 -4.35 -30.86
N ASP A 239 4.50 -3.24 -31.51
CA ASP A 239 5.88 -2.77 -31.70
C ASP A 239 6.40 -2.08 -30.46
N ASP A 240 5.55 -1.35 -29.76
CA ASP A 240 5.84 -0.65 -28.52
C ASP A 240 4.94 -1.17 -27.38
N LEU A 241 5.55 -1.57 -26.27
CA LEU A 241 4.88 -2.05 -25.06
C LEU A 241 4.66 -0.94 -24.02
N HIS A 242 5.04 0.30 -24.30
CA HIS A 242 4.82 1.42 -23.41
C HIS A 242 3.41 1.97 -23.54
N ARG A 243 3.01 2.73 -22.53
CA ARG A 243 1.79 3.55 -22.58
C ARG A 243 2.03 4.76 -23.51
N PRO A 244 1.05 5.21 -24.26
CA PRO A 244 -0.37 4.73 -24.28
C PRO A 244 -0.61 3.53 -25.22
N PHE A 245 0.33 3.13 -26.04
CA PHE A 245 0.14 2.19 -27.14
C PHE A 245 -0.41 0.84 -26.67
N ILE A 246 0.16 0.27 -25.60
CA ILE A 246 -0.27 -1.02 -25.06
C ILE A 246 -1.69 -0.96 -24.45
N ASP A 247 -2.12 0.22 -23.97
CA ASP A 247 -3.44 0.43 -23.36
C ASP A 247 -4.57 0.39 -24.41
N GLU A 248 -4.24 0.64 -25.68
CA GLU A 248 -5.19 0.61 -26.80
C GLU A 248 -5.56 -0.82 -27.20
N LEU A 249 -4.75 -1.82 -26.81
CA LEU A 249 -5.03 -3.22 -27.09
C LEU A 249 -6.16 -3.72 -26.21
N THR A 250 -7.32 -3.90 -26.84
CA THR A 250 -8.51 -4.46 -26.21
C THR A 250 -9.09 -5.60 -27.04
N ARG A 251 -9.82 -6.50 -26.43
CA ARG A 251 -10.52 -7.58 -27.10
C ARG A 251 -11.83 -7.94 -26.37
N PRO A 252 -12.80 -8.56 -27.02
CA PRO A 252 -13.96 -9.10 -26.32
C PRO A 252 -13.54 -10.12 -25.26
N ASN A 253 -14.29 -10.14 -24.16
CA ASN A 253 -14.12 -11.17 -23.15
C ASN A 253 -14.67 -12.51 -23.66
N PRO A 254 -13.84 -13.55 -23.79
CA PRO A 254 -14.30 -14.84 -24.32
C PRO A 254 -15.26 -15.59 -23.39
N ASP A 255 -15.32 -15.21 -22.11
CA ASP A 255 -16.21 -15.83 -21.12
C ASP A 255 -17.58 -15.13 -21.04
N ASP A 256 -17.76 -14.02 -21.77
CA ASP A 256 -19.03 -13.30 -21.86
C ASP A 256 -19.84 -13.70 -23.10
N PRO A 257 -20.90 -14.52 -22.95
CA PRO A 257 -21.73 -14.91 -24.05
C PRO A 257 -22.57 -13.78 -24.64
N THR A 258 -22.71 -12.66 -23.93
CA THR A 258 -23.45 -11.47 -24.40
C THR A 258 -22.61 -10.57 -25.30
N GLY A 259 -21.27 -10.72 -25.27
CA GLY A 259 -20.33 -9.95 -26.07
C GLY A 259 -20.22 -8.47 -25.68
N ARG A 260 -20.74 -8.08 -24.50
CA ARG A 260 -20.70 -6.68 -24.02
C ARG A 260 -19.43 -6.32 -23.30
N SER A 261 -18.84 -7.28 -22.59
CA SER A 261 -17.64 -7.03 -21.80
C SER A 261 -16.35 -7.07 -22.62
N THR A 262 -15.41 -6.23 -22.24
CA THR A 262 -14.13 -6.03 -22.92
C THR A 262 -12.97 -6.31 -21.97
N MET A 263 -11.98 -7.05 -22.47
CA MET A 263 -10.70 -7.21 -21.80
C MET A 263 -9.85 -5.95 -22.00
N ARG A 264 -9.49 -5.27 -20.90
CA ARG A 264 -8.67 -4.06 -20.89
C ARG A 264 -7.46 -4.25 -20.00
N ARG A 265 -6.32 -3.71 -20.42
CA ARG A 265 -5.12 -3.72 -19.59
C ARG A 265 -5.36 -2.93 -18.30
N VAL A 266 -4.85 -3.45 -17.19
CA VAL A 266 -4.86 -2.72 -15.91
C VAL A 266 -4.00 -1.45 -16.03
N PRO A 267 -4.43 -0.28 -15.50
CA PRO A 267 -3.77 1.00 -15.78
C PRO A 267 -2.40 1.17 -15.11
N GLU A 268 -2.09 0.33 -14.14
CA GLU A 268 -0.87 0.43 -13.35
C GLU A 268 0.38 0.06 -14.17
N VAL A 269 1.52 0.55 -13.70
CA VAL A 269 2.87 0.17 -14.14
C VAL A 269 3.61 -0.52 -13.00
N LEU A 270 4.65 -1.26 -13.32
CA LEU A 270 5.50 -1.93 -12.34
C LEU A 270 6.28 -0.91 -11.48
N ASP A 271 6.55 -1.28 -10.26
CA ASP A 271 7.50 -0.60 -9.38
C ASP A 271 8.89 -0.61 -10.01
N CYS A 272 9.60 0.52 -9.96
CA CYS A 272 11.00 0.60 -10.41
C CYS A 272 11.93 -0.39 -9.67
N TRP A 273 11.56 -0.80 -8.46
CA TRP A 273 12.28 -1.83 -7.73
C TRP A 273 12.04 -3.24 -8.29
N PHE A 274 10.89 -3.49 -8.90
CA PHE A 274 10.65 -4.71 -9.66
C PHE A 274 11.51 -4.72 -10.92
N GLU A 275 11.56 -3.61 -11.65
CA GLU A 275 12.40 -3.45 -12.84
C GLU A 275 13.89 -3.68 -12.51
N SER A 276 14.42 -2.98 -11.49
CA SER A 276 15.80 -3.14 -11.07
C SER A 276 16.11 -4.51 -10.47
N GLY A 277 15.14 -5.11 -9.78
CA GLY A 277 15.26 -6.47 -9.25
C GLY A 277 15.28 -7.55 -10.32
N SER A 278 14.65 -7.29 -11.47
CA SER A 278 14.62 -8.21 -12.62
C SER A 278 15.87 -8.13 -13.51
N MET A 279 16.77 -7.16 -13.25
CA MET A 279 17.95 -6.89 -14.09
C MET A 279 18.75 -8.13 -14.45
N PRO A 280 19.05 -9.10 -13.55
CA PRO A 280 19.91 -10.23 -13.88
C PRO A 280 19.43 -11.06 -15.08
N PHE A 281 18.14 -11.23 -15.23
CA PHE A 281 17.54 -11.99 -16.34
C PHE A 281 16.96 -11.11 -17.44
N ALA A 282 16.44 -9.93 -17.09
CA ALA A 282 15.83 -9.02 -18.06
C ALA A 282 16.86 -8.43 -19.05
N GLN A 283 18.09 -8.11 -18.59
CA GLN A 283 19.14 -7.56 -19.43
C GLN A 283 19.56 -8.47 -20.59
N VAL A 284 19.40 -9.77 -20.46
CA VAL A 284 19.75 -10.75 -21.48
C VAL A 284 18.53 -11.36 -22.16
N HIS A 285 17.34 -10.84 -21.86
CA HIS A 285 16.04 -11.31 -22.38
C HIS A 285 15.77 -12.79 -22.10
N TYR A 286 16.24 -13.29 -20.96
CA TYR A 286 15.94 -14.66 -20.48
C TYR A 286 14.43 -14.76 -20.13
N PRO A 287 13.74 -15.88 -20.44
CA PRO A 287 14.25 -17.16 -20.99
C PRO A 287 14.20 -17.26 -22.53
N PHE A 288 13.84 -16.18 -23.23
CA PHE A 288 13.61 -16.19 -24.67
C PHE A 288 14.92 -16.18 -25.48
N GLU A 289 15.94 -15.48 -24.96
CA GLU A 289 17.27 -15.36 -25.56
C GLU A 289 18.34 -15.61 -24.51
N ASN A 290 19.58 -15.87 -24.96
CA ASN A 290 20.78 -15.98 -24.12
C ASN A 290 20.67 -16.94 -22.91
N ARG A 291 19.88 -18.02 -23.05
CA ARG A 291 19.62 -18.97 -21.97
C ARG A 291 20.92 -19.55 -21.38
N GLU A 292 21.82 -20.09 -22.22
CA GLU A 292 23.06 -20.70 -21.80
C GLU A 292 23.94 -19.69 -21.05
N TRP A 293 24.06 -18.47 -21.59
CA TRP A 293 24.80 -17.40 -20.93
C TRP A 293 24.26 -17.09 -19.54
N PHE A 294 22.95 -16.97 -19.39
CA PHE A 294 22.31 -16.67 -18.11
C PHE A 294 22.56 -17.80 -17.10
N GLU A 295 22.36 -19.05 -17.49
CA GLU A 295 22.51 -20.23 -16.63
C GLU A 295 23.98 -20.43 -16.17
N GLU A 296 24.97 -19.96 -16.95
CA GLU A 296 26.39 -19.98 -16.59
C GLU A 296 26.83 -18.80 -15.71
N HIS A 297 26.06 -17.68 -15.69
CA HIS A 297 26.45 -16.44 -15.02
C HIS A 297 25.50 -16.02 -13.89
N PHE A 298 24.55 -16.86 -13.55
CA PHE A 298 23.63 -16.62 -12.46
C PHE A 298 23.70 -17.77 -11.43
N PRO A 299 23.85 -17.48 -10.13
CA PRO A 299 23.90 -16.15 -9.46
C PRO A 299 25.11 -15.28 -9.86
N ALA A 300 25.02 -13.96 -9.66
CA ALA A 300 26.13 -13.06 -9.91
C ALA A 300 27.30 -13.33 -8.93
N ASP A 301 28.53 -13.28 -9.42
CA ASP A 301 29.73 -13.51 -8.58
C ASP A 301 29.86 -12.49 -7.45
N PHE A 302 29.52 -11.21 -7.73
CA PHE A 302 29.79 -10.12 -6.81
C PHE A 302 28.91 -8.89 -7.06
N ILE A 303 28.43 -8.30 -5.95
CA ILE A 303 27.80 -6.98 -5.94
C ILE A 303 28.31 -6.09 -4.81
N VAL A 304 28.16 -4.78 -4.94
CA VAL A 304 28.54 -3.80 -3.90
C VAL A 304 27.58 -2.63 -3.88
N GLU A 305 27.07 -2.32 -2.70
CA GLU A 305 26.22 -1.14 -2.46
C GLU A 305 26.18 -0.76 -0.97
N TYR A 306 25.60 0.41 -0.64
CA TYR A 306 25.50 0.84 0.74
C TYR A 306 24.34 0.18 1.50
N SER A 307 24.42 0.25 2.82
CA SER A 307 23.59 -0.53 3.76
C SER A 307 22.06 -0.32 3.63
N ASN A 308 21.59 0.78 3.04
CA ASN A 308 20.14 0.94 2.83
C ASN A 308 19.60 0.01 1.76
N GLN A 309 20.45 -0.54 0.88
CA GLN A 309 20.02 -1.50 -0.13
C GLN A 309 19.59 -2.85 0.43
N THR A 310 19.84 -3.12 1.70
CA THR A 310 19.23 -4.27 2.42
C THR A 310 17.70 -4.17 2.46
N ARG A 311 17.14 -2.96 2.31
CA ARG A 311 15.69 -2.69 2.16
C ARG A 311 15.36 -2.06 0.81
N GLY A 312 16.20 -2.25 -0.19
CA GLY A 312 16.09 -1.74 -1.54
C GLY A 312 16.51 -2.80 -2.54
N TRP A 313 17.55 -2.53 -3.34
CA TRP A 313 17.94 -3.39 -4.44
C TRP A 313 18.41 -4.79 -4.02
N PHE A 314 19.18 -4.94 -2.95
CA PHE A 314 19.56 -6.27 -2.46
C PHE A 314 18.34 -7.13 -2.15
N TYR A 315 17.32 -6.52 -1.53
CA TYR A 315 16.08 -7.21 -1.19
C TYR A 315 15.29 -7.61 -2.44
N THR A 316 15.05 -6.68 -3.35
CA THR A 316 14.18 -6.93 -4.50
C THR A 316 14.77 -7.91 -5.50
N VAL A 317 16.10 -7.84 -5.76
CA VAL A 317 16.77 -8.84 -6.61
C VAL A 317 16.77 -10.22 -5.94
N HIS A 318 16.93 -10.29 -4.61
CA HIS A 318 16.90 -11.55 -3.87
C HIS A 318 15.50 -12.18 -3.84
N VAL A 319 14.45 -11.37 -3.69
CA VAL A 319 13.05 -11.84 -3.76
C VAL A 319 12.76 -12.45 -5.12
N LEU A 320 13.11 -11.77 -6.21
CA LEU A 320 12.85 -12.28 -7.56
C LEU A 320 13.69 -13.54 -7.87
N ALA A 321 14.94 -13.58 -7.44
CA ALA A 321 15.78 -14.77 -7.58
C ALA A 321 15.21 -15.97 -6.81
N GLY A 322 14.83 -15.77 -5.58
CA GLY A 322 14.20 -16.81 -4.76
C GLY A 322 12.86 -17.28 -5.29
N ALA A 323 12.05 -16.35 -5.86
CA ALA A 323 10.75 -16.68 -6.42
C ALA A 323 10.85 -17.49 -7.72
N LEU A 324 11.78 -17.13 -8.61
CA LEU A 324 11.87 -17.66 -9.97
C LEU A 324 12.82 -18.85 -10.11
N PHE A 325 13.91 -18.85 -9.33
CA PHE A 325 15.02 -19.80 -9.53
C PHE A 325 15.33 -20.65 -8.29
N ASP A 326 14.78 -20.31 -7.13
CA ASP A 326 15.12 -20.96 -5.84
C ASP A 326 16.61 -20.86 -5.48
N LEU A 327 17.25 -19.75 -5.87
CA LEU A 327 18.68 -19.48 -5.72
C LEU A 327 18.89 -18.10 -5.07
N PRO A 328 20.07 -17.86 -4.45
CA PRO A 328 20.49 -16.49 -4.15
C PRO A 328 20.72 -15.72 -5.45
N SER A 329 20.59 -14.42 -5.43
CA SER A 329 20.80 -13.58 -6.63
C SER A 329 22.30 -13.27 -6.87
N PHE A 330 23.13 -13.40 -5.85
CA PHE A 330 24.58 -13.15 -5.87
C PHE A 330 25.28 -14.02 -4.82
N GLU A 331 26.55 -14.32 -5.07
CA GLU A 331 27.37 -15.13 -4.17
C GLU A 331 28.09 -14.28 -3.12
N ASN A 332 28.60 -13.11 -3.54
CA ASN A 332 29.38 -12.24 -2.67
C ASN A 332 28.83 -10.81 -2.70
N VAL A 333 28.78 -10.17 -1.54
CA VAL A 333 28.31 -8.79 -1.42
C VAL A 333 29.15 -7.99 -0.43
N ILE A 334 29.59 -6.80 -0.85
CA ILE A 334 30.12 -5.78 0.07
C ILE A 334 29.02 -4.76 0.35
N CYS A 335 28.67 -4.64 1.64
CA CYS A 335 27.66 -3.72 2.13
C CYS A 335 28.35 -2.60 2.93
N HIS A 336 28.63 -1.47 2.30
CA HIS A 336 29.34 -0.35 2.93
C HIS A 336 28.40 0.62 3.65
N GLY A 337 28.97 1.55 4.42
CA GLY A 337 28.23 2.63 5.09
C GLY A 337 27.77 3.72 4.12
N ILE A 338 26.98 4.67 4.64
CA ILE A 338 26.54 5.86 3.88
C ILE A 338 27.72 6.79 3.67
N LEU A 339 27.88 7.32 2.45
CA LEU A 339 28.81 8.41 2.17
C LEU A 339 28.23 9.72 2.72
N LEU A 340 29.09 10.45 3.42
CA LEU A 340 28.75 11.72 4.06
C LEU A 340 29.51 12.87 3.39
N ALA A 341 28.96 14.07 3.48
CA ALA A 341 29.65 15.30 3.16
C ALA A 341 30.76 15.59 4.20
N GLU A 342 31.64 16.58 3.92
CA GLU A 342 32.74 16.95 4.81
C GLU A 342 32.27 17.32 6.23
N ASP A 343 31.08 17.90 6.37
CA ASP A 343 30.44 18.25 7.64
C ASP A 343 29.75 17.10 8.36
N GLY A 344 29.83 15.87 7.80
CA GLY A 344 29.20 14.68 8.37
C GLY A 344 27.71 14.55 8.06
N THR A 345 27.12 15.43 7.28
CA THR A 345 25.73 15.33 6.85
C THR A 345 25.58 14.35 5.68
N LYS A 346 24.38 13.74 5.56
CA LYS A 346 24.08 12.87 4.43
C LYS A 346 24.06 13.66 3.14
N LEU A 347 24.73 13.13 2.09
CA LEU A 347 24.66 13.70 0.74
C LEU A 347 23.21 13.80 0.24
N SER A 348 22.83 14.97 -0.24
CA SER A 348 21.47 15.24 -0.71
C SER A 348 21.46 16.16 -1.91
N LYS A 349 20.74 15.77 -2.97
CA LYS A 349 20.51 16.64 -4.14
C LYS A 349 19.78 17.93 -3.77
N LYS A 350 18.92 17.92 -2.74
CA LYS A 350 18.23 19.10 -2.22
C LYS A 350 19.22 20.08 -1.59
N LEU A 351 20.18 19.58 -0.84
CA LEU A 351 21.21 20.39 -0.14
C LEU A 351 22.39 20.74 -1.04
N ARG A 352 22.59 20.05 -2.17
CA ARG A 352 23.73 20.21 -3.08
C ARG A 352 25.09 20.14 -2.38
N ASN A 353 25.21 19.26 -1.38
CA ASN A 353 26.38 19.07 -0.52
C ASN A 353 27.24 17.86 -0.94
N TYR A 354 27.42 17.66 -2.26
CA TYR A 354 28.20 16.57 -2.86
C TYR A 354 29.22 17.13 -3.85
#